data_33290ce96166561afe02f2b428428a8e
#
_entry.id   33290ce96166561afe02f2b428428a8e
#
_cell.length_a   1.000
_cell.length_b   1.000
_cell.length_c   1.000
_cell.angle_alpha   90.00
_cell.angle_beta   90.00
_cell.angle_gamma   90.00
#
_symmetry.space_group_name_H-M   'P 1'
#
loop_
_entity.id
_entity.type
_entity.pdbx_description
1 polymer ?
#
loop_
_entity_poly.entity_id
_entity_poly.type
_entity_poly.pdbx_seq_one_letter_code
_entity_poly.pdbx_strand_id
1 'polypeptide(L)'
;MDPQGKTALITGGAHRVGKAITLGLARAGANVVINYNASAAAASETAAEARALGVDALAVQADVADLAQIRAMVARAQARFGSIDILVNSASHFEKTPIPTDDVAAWQRVTGILIHGSFYCANALAPGMIERGEGAIVNIVDLSAWQPWPGLAAHGVGKAALLALTRQLALELAPAVRVNAVAPGPVLLPTGYPPEQAERIAARTLLGRWGTPEDVAEAVLFLVRSNYITGTTITVDGGEHIGRR
;
A
#
# COMPACT_ATOMS: atom_id res chain seq x y z
N MET A 1 -13.61 -11.19 -3.06
CA MET A 1 -13.02 -12.19 -3.99
C MET A 1 -12.13 -13.14 -3.22
N ASP A 2 -12.02 -14.40 -3.61
CA ASP A 2 -11.01 -15.31 -3.09
C ASP A 2 -9.67 -15.01 -3.77
N PRO A 3 -8.57 -14.78 -3.04
CA PRO A 3 -7.25 -14.56 -3.62
C PRO A 3 -6.66 -15.77 -4.35
N GLN A 4 -7.15 -17.00 -4.07
CA GLN A 4 -6.63 -18.22 -4.68
C GLN A 4 -6.65 -18.15 -6.22
N GLY A 5 -5.48 -18.29 -6.84
CA GLY A 5 -5.31 -18.23 -8.30
C GLY A 5 -5.44 -16.83 -8.93
N LYS A 6 -5.75 -15.79 -8.16
CA LYS A 6 -5.78 -14.38 -8.61
C LYS A 6 -4.36 -13.81 -8.68
N THR A 7 -4.21 -12.67 -9.35
CA THR A 7 -2.93 -11.96 -9.41
C THR A 7 -3.04 -10.63 -8.67
N ALA A 8 -2.12 -10.40 -7.74
CA ALA A 8 -2.00 -9.16 -6.98
C ALA A 8 -0.76 -8.37 -7.39
N LEU A 9 -0.92 -7.07 -7.68
CA LEU A 9 0.17 -6.13 -7.84
C LEU A 9 0.31 -5.29 -6.57
N ILE A 10 1.50 -5.30 -5.97
CA ILE A 10 1.81 -4.57 -4.75
C ILE A 10 2.92 -3.55 -5.05
N THR A 11 2.58 -2.25 -5.02
CA THR A 11 3.59 -1.20 -5.15
C THR A 11 4.41 -1.09 -3.88
N GLY A 12 5.74 -0.95 -4.00
CA GLY A 12 6.62 -0.99 -2.83
C GLY A 12 6.60 -2.33 -2.09
N GLY A 13 6.28 -3.44 -2.79
CA GLY A 13 6.06 -4.78 -2.21
C GLY A 13 7.31 -5.51 -1.72
N ALA A 14 8.50 -4.91 -1.87
CA ALA A 14 9.77 -5.57 -1.56
C ALA A 14 10.21 -5.50 -0.09
N HIS A 15 9.65 -4.57 0.70
CA HIS A 15 10.12 -4.29 2.06
C HIS A 15 8.98 -4.07 3.05
N ARG A 16 9.31 -4.19 4.34
CA ARG A 16 8.50 -3.67 5.44
C ARG A 16 7.04 -4.14 5.34
N VAL A 17 6.09 -3.22 5.45
CA VAL A 17 4.65 -3.50 5.32
C VAL A 17 4.30 -4.07 3.95
N GLY A 18 4.89 -3.53 2.87
CA GLY A 18 4.68 -4.04 1.51
C GLY A 18 5.08 -5.51 1.35
N LYS A 19 6.22 -5.93 1.94
CA LYS A 19 6.66 -7.34 1.95
C LYS A 19 5.66 -8.24 2.71
N ALA A 20 5.21 -7.82 3.88
CA ALA A 20 4.23 -8.58 4.66
C ALA A 20 2.91 -8.76 3.91
N ILE A 21 2.42 -7.69 3.23
CA ILE A 21 1.24 -7.76 2.37
C ILE A 21 1.47 -8.72 1.20
N THR A 22 2.63 -8.63 0.53
CA THR A 22 2.99 -9.53 -0.58
C THR A 22 2.95 -10.99 -0.15
N LEU A 23 3.61 -11.31 0.96
CA LEU A 23 3.66 -12.69 1.46
C LEU A 23 2.31 -13.14 2.05
N GLY A 24 1.52 -12.23 2.64
CA GLY A 24 0.16 -12.51 3.10
C GLY A 24 -0.77 -12.92 1.96
N LEU A 25 -0.74 -12.20 0.84
CA LEU A 25 -1.49 -12.53 -0.37
C LEU A 25 -0.98 -13.82 -1.02
N ALA A 26 0.34 -14.03 -1.05
CA ALA A 26 0.95 -15.28 -1.55
C ALA A 26 0.51 -16.50 -0.72
N ARG A 27 0.51 -16.43 0.63
CA ARG A 27 -0.03 -17.48 1.51
C ARG A 27 -1.51 -17.75 1.28
N ALA A 28 -2.25 -16.75 0.84
CA ALA A 28 -3.66 -16.90 0.45
C ALA A 28 -3.86 -17.44 -0.98
N GLY A 29 -2.78 -17.82 -1.66
CA GLY A 29 -2.79 -18.45 -2.98
C GLY A 29 -2.80 -17.48 -4.17
N ALA A 30 -2.57 -16.19 -3.95
CA ALA A 30 -2.45 -15.22 -5.05
C ALA A 30 -1.05 -15.24 -5.66
N ASN A 31 -0.96 -15.20 -6.99
CA ASN A 31 0.26 -14.82 -7.67
C ASN A 31 0.58 -13.35 -7.38
N VAL A 32 1.86 -12.99 -7.29
CA VAL A 32 2.24 -11.65 -6.86
C VAL A 32 3.17 -10.94 -7.82
N VAL A 33 2.85 -9.70 -8.13
CA VAL A 33 3.73 -8.76 -8.84
C VAL A 33 4.26 -7.77 -7.82
N ILE A 34 5.56 -7.80 -7.60
CA ILE A 34 6.28 -7.03 -6.59
C ILE A 34 6.93 -5.84 -7.28
N ASN A 35 6.30 -4.67 -7.17
CA ASN A 35 6.94 -3.46 -7.66
C ASN A 35 7.97 -2.94 -6.67
N TYR A 36 9.08 -2.47 -7.21
CA TYR A 36 10.14 -1.76 -6.49
C TYR A 36 10.73 -0.64 -7.35
N ASN A 37 11.30 0.38 -6.74
CA ASN A 37 12.05 1.42 -7.45
C ASN A 37 13.57 1.14 -7.41
N ALA A 38 14.19 1.11 -6.23
CA ALA A 38 15.63 0.95 -6.08
C ALA A 38 16.08 -0.37 -5.43
N SER A 39 15.17 -1.17 -4.89
CA SER A 39 15.47 -2.29 -3.99
C SER A 39 15.44 -3.65 -4.69
N ALA A 40 16.23 -3.81 -5.74
CA ALA A 40 16.23 -5.01 -6.59
C ALA A 40 16.52 -6.31 -5.81
N ALA A 41 17.51 -6.31 -4.91
CA ALA A 41 17.88 -7.49 -4.12
C ALA A 41 16.72 -7.95 -3.22
N ALA A 42 16.11 -7.03 -2.46
CA ALA A 42 14.98 -7.36 -1.59
C ALA A 42 13.73 -7.77 -2.38
N ALA A 43 13.49 -7.19 -3.55
CA ALA A 43 12.38 -7.60 -4.42
C ALA A 43 12.60 -9.03 -4.95
N SER A 44 13.84 -9.39 -5.31
CA SER A 44 14.19 -10.75 -5.73
C SER A 44 14.04 -11.77 -4.60
N GLU A 45 14.50 -11.43 -3.39
CA GLU A 45 14.31 -12.24 -2.18
C GLU A 45 12.85 -12.47 -1.88
N THR A 46 12.04 -11.39 -1.83
CA THR A 46 10.59 -11.49 -1.57
C THR A 46 9.88 -12.33 -2.63
N ALA A 47 10.30 -12.23 -3.90
CA ALA A 47 9.76 -13.06 -4.98
C ALA A 47 10.14 -14.55 -4.78
N ALA A 48 11.35 -14.84 -4.32
CA ALA A 48 11.76 -16.21 -4.01
C ALA A 48 10.95 -16.78 -2.83
N GLU A 49 10.75 -16.00 -1.77
CA GLU A 49 9.90 -16.39 -0.63
C GLU A 49 8.45 -16.66 -1.06
N ALA A 50 7.88 -15.80 -1.92
CA ALA A 50 6.52 -16.00 -2.44
C ALA A 50 6.41 -17.31 -3.26
N ARG A 51 7.41 -17.59 -4.12
CA ARG A 51 7.45 -18.85 -4.87
C ARG A 51 7.57 -20.08 -3.98
N ALA A 52 8.30 -19.99 -2.88
CA ALA A 52 8.39 -21.06 -1.88
C ALA A 52 7.04 -21.36 -1.20
N LEU A 53 6.09 -20.42 -1.25
CA LEU A 53 4.70 -20.62 -0.80
C LEU A 53 3.81 -21.31 -1.86
N GLY A 54 4.35 -21.64 -3.04
CA GLY A 54 3.64 -22.37 -4.08
C GLY A 54 2.90 -21.51 -5.10
N VAL A 55 3.11 -20.19 -5.12
CA VAL A 55 2.54 -19.27 -6.09
C VAL A 55 3.60 -18.76 -7.07
N ASP A 56 3.19 -18.18 -8.19
CA ASP A 56 4.11 -17.49 -9.10
C ASP A 56 4.33 -16.04 -8.63
N ALA A 57 5.56 -15.54 -8.83
CA ALA A 57 5.95 -14.21 -8.38
C ALA A 57 6.86 -13.53 -9.42
N LEU A 58 6.60 -12.25 -9.68
CA LEU A 58 7.34 -11.40 -10.60
C LEU A 58 7.78 -10.11 -9.93
N ALA A 59 9.08 -9.88 -9.82
CA ALA A 59 9.61 -8.58 -9.40
C ALA A 59 9.76 -7.65 -10.62
N VAL A 60 9.24 -6.42 -10.52
CA VAL A 60 9.28 -5.41 -11.60
C VAL A 60 9.74 -4.08 -11.07
N GLN A 61 10.82 -3.55 -11.67
CA GLN A 61 11.26 -2.20 -11.37
C GLN A 61 10.38 -1.18 -12.09
N ALA A 62 9.85 -0.22 -11.35
CA ALA A 62 9.19 0.97 -11.87
C ALA A 62 9.13 2.05 -10.80
N ASP A 63 9.40 3.30 -11.17
CA ASP A 63 9.02 4.46 -10.37
C ASP A 63 7.53 4.70 -10.56
N VAL A 64 6.76 4.61 -9.46
CA VAL A 64 5.31 4.79 -9.52
C VAL A 64 4.91 6.24 -9.85
N ALA A 65 5.79 7.21 -9.66
CA ALA A 65 5.55 8.59 -10.06
C ALA A 65 5.66 8.81 -11.59
N ASP A 66 6.18 7.82 -12.33
CA ASP A 66 6.34 7.87 -13.79
C ASP A 66 5.26 7.01 -14.50
N LEU A 67 4.36 7.67 -15.20
CA LEU A 67 3.26 7.00 -15.91
C LEU A 67 3.74 6.02 -17.00
N ALA A 68 4.85 6.32 -17.68
CA ALA A 68 5.37 5.43 -18.71
C ALA A 68 5.92 4.13 -18.10
N GLN A 69 6.62 4.22 -16.97
CA GLN A 69 7.10 3.06 -16.24
C GLN A 69 5.94 2.23 -15.65
N ILE A 70 4.88 2.86 -15.15
CA ILE A 70 3.67 2.15 -14.70
C ILE A 70 3.06 1.35 -15.85
N ARG A 71 2.87 1.96 -17.02
CA ARG A 71 2.32 1.27 -18.19
C ARG A 71 3.17 0.07 -18.61
N ALA A 72 4.49 0.23 -18.62
CA ALA A 72 5.42 -0.85 -18.92
C ALA A 72 5.37 -1.98 -17.87
N MET A 73 5.29 -1.64 -16.60
CA MET A 73 5.12 -2.60 -15.50
C MET A 73 3.82 -3.39 -15.64
N VAL A 74 2.71 -2.72 -15.87
CA VAL A 74 1.40 -3.36 -16.03
C VAL A 74 1.40 -4.29 -17.25
N ALA A 75 1.92 -3.82 -18.39
CA ALA A 75 2.02 -4.65 -19.60
C ALA A 75 2.86 -5.92 -19.36
N ARG A 76 4.01 -5.79 -18.66
CA ARG A 76 4.87 -6.91 -18.31
C ARG A 76 4.16 -7.91 -17.37
N ALA A 77 3.43 -7.40 -16.40
CA ALA A 77 2.66 -8.23 -15.46
C ALA A 77 1.52 -8.96 -16.18
N GLN A 78 0.79 -8.28 -17.06
CA GLN A 78 -0.28 -8.87 -17.86
C GLN A 78 0.25 -9.93 -18.86
N ALA A 79 1.41 -9.69 -19.48
CA ALA A 79 2.05 -10.69 -20.34
C ALA A 79 2.41 -11.98 -19.58
N ARG A 80 2.72 -11.89 -18.27
CA ARG A 80 3.05 -13.06 -17.44
C ARG A 80 1.82 -13.77 -16.88
N PHE A 81 0.82 -13.02 -16.42
CA PHE A 81 -0.29 -13.55 -15.62
C PHE A 81 -1.65 -13.47 -16.31
N GLY A 82 -1.74 -12.82 -17.47
CA GLY A 82 -2.99 -12.55 -18.18
C GLY A 82 -3.81 -11.41 -17.57
N SER A 83 -4.06 -11.44 -16.26
CA SER A 83 -4.83 -10.40 -15.58
C SER A 83 -4.17 -9.95 -14.27
N ILE A 84 -4.56 -8.78 -13.80
CA ILE A 84 -4.27 -8.31 -12.44
C ILE A 84 -5.61 -8.01 -11.79
N ASP A 85 -5.91 -8.70 -10.71
CA ASP A 85 -7.23 -8.70 -10.06
C ASP A 85 -7.23 -7.88 -8.77
N ILE A 86 -6.05 -7.75 -8.15
CA ILE A 86 -5.86 -7.06 -6.89
C ILE A 86 -4.74 -6.03 -7.07
N LEU A 87 -4.99 -4.79 -6.64
CA LEU A 87 -3.96 -3.74 -6.54
C LEU A 87 -3.81 -3.34 -5.07
N VAL A 88 -2.56 -3.32 -4.58
CA VAL A 88 -2.24 -2.71 -3.30
C VAL A 88 -1.27 -1.55 -3.53
N ASN A 89 -1.75 -0.32 -3.36
CA ASN A 89 -0.92 0.88 -3.39
C ASN A 89 -0.23 1.05 -2.02
N SER A 90 0.99 0.50 -1.91
CA SER A 90 1.80 0.54 -0.68
C SER A 90 3.11 1.31 -0.85
N ALA A 91 3.47 1.73 -2.07
CA ALA A 91 4.64 2.57 -2.29
C ALA A 91 4.51 3.89 -1.52
N SER A 92 5.56 4.24 -0.79
CA SER A 92 5.62 5.47 0.01
C SER A 92 7.06 5.95 0.14
N HIS A 93 7.23 7.23 0.26
CA HIS A 93 8.50 7.86 0.60
C HIS A 93 8.30 8.76 1.81
N PHE A 94 9.13 8.55 2.84
CA PHE A 94 9.05 9.28 4.10
C PHE A 94 10.23 10.25 4.18
N GLU A 95 9.98 11.50 3.82
CA GLU A 95 10.97 12.57 3.75
C GLU A 95 10.47 13.80 4.48
N LYS A 96 11.36 14.52 5.16
CA LYS A 96 11.00 15.79 5.84
C LYS A 96 10.72 16.87 4.79
N THR A 97 9.59 17.52 4.93
CA THR A 97 9.13 18.64 4.11
C THR A 97 8.54 19.73 5.01
N PRO A 98 9.40 20.43 5.78
CA PRO A 98 8.92 21.50 6.66
C PRO A 98 8.34 22.67 5.85
N ILE A 99 7.51 23.48 6.49
CA ILE A 99 7.02 24.73 5.90
C ILE A 99 7.39 25.89 6.85
N PRO A 100 8.07 26.94 6.32
CA PRO A 100 8.51 27.13 4.93
C PRO A 100 9.66 26.19 4.53
N THR A 101 9.86 25.99 3.24
CA THR A 101 10.96 25.20 2.69
C THR A 101 11.43 25.75 1.34
N ASP A 102 12.73 25.69 1.07
CA ASP A 102 13.32 25.95 -0.25
C ASP A 102 13.39 24.68 -1.13
N ASP A 103 13.18 23.48 -0.55
CA ASP A 103 13.19 22.21 -1.27
C ASP A 103 11.80 21.80 -1.76
N VAL A 104 11.37 22.44 -2.86
CA VAL A 104 10.14 22.06 -3.56
C VAL A 104 10.26 20.66 -4.22
N ALA A 105 11.47 20.20 -4.51
CA ALA A 105 11.67 18.90 -5.11
C ALA A 105 11.32 17.76 -4.15
N ALA A 106 11.60 17.90 -2.85
CA ALA A 106 11.16 16.95 -1.82
C ALA A 106 9.63 16.81 -1.78
N TRP A 107 8.92 17.96 -1.84
CA TRP A 107 7.48 17.96 -1.96
C TRP A 107 6.99 17.18 -3.19
N GLN A 108 7.57 17.44 -4.36
CA GLN A 108 7.20 16.80 -5.63
C GLN A 108 7.48 15.29 -5.60
N ARG A 109 8.62 14.84 -5.05
CA ARG A 109 8.93 13.43 -4.91
C ARG A 109 7.90 12.70 -4.06
N VAL A 110 7.58 13.22 -2.88
CA VAL A 110 6.65 12.56 -1.95
C VAL A 110 5.22 12.55 -2.49
N THR A 111 4.72 13.70 -2.96
CA THR A 111 3.35 13.79 -3.51
C THR A 111 3.22 13.04 -4.83
N GLY A 112 4.26 13.02 -5.66
CA GLY A 112 4.32 12.24 -6.89
C GLY A 112 4.07 10.75 -6.63
N ILE A 113 4.74 10.17 -5.63
CA ILE A 113 4.56 8.76 -5.26
C ILE A 113 3.16 8.51 -4.67
N LEU A 114 2.75 9.33 -3.70
CA LEU A 114 1.53 9.07 -2.92
C LEU A 114 0.25 9.37 -3.70
N ILE A 115 0.23 10.44 -4.50
CA ILE A 115 -0.95 10.91 -5.22
C ILE A 115 -0.95 10.35 -6.65
N HIS A 116 0.06 10.74 -7.44
CA HIS A 116 0.08 10.40 -8.86
C HIS A 116 0.32 8.91 -9.06
N GLY A 117 1.25 8.31 -8.31
CA GLY A 117 1.56 6.88 -8.41
C GLY A 117 0.37 5.98 -8.11
N SER A 118 -0.37 6.28 -7.04
CA SER A 118 -1.57 5.53 -6.69
C SER A 118 -2.67 5.68 -7.73
N PHE A 119 -2.87 6.90 -8.25
CA PHE A 119 -3.82 7.16 -9.33
C PHE A 119 -3.41 6.44 -10.62
N TYR A 120 -2.14 6.53 -11.03
CA TYR A 120 -1.66 5.90 -12.26
C TYR A 120 -1.82 4.39 -12.24
N CYS A 121 -1.49 3.73 -11.13
CA CYS A 121 -1.68 2.29 -10.98
C CYS A 121 -3.16 1.90 -11.06
N ALA A 122 -4.03 2.59 -10.32
CA ALA A 122 -5.46 2.33 -10.34
C ALA A 122 -6.05 2.55 -11.75
N ASN A 123 -5.72 3.67 -12.39
CA ASN A 123 -6.21 4.01 -13.73
C ASN A 123 -5.71 3.03 -14.81
N ALA A 124 -4.50 2.50 -14.68
CA ALA A 124 -3.97 1.52 -15.64
C ALA A 124 -4.61 0.14 -15.51
N LEU A 125 -5.08 -0.24 -14.32
CA LEU A 125 -5.64 -1.56 -14.05
C LEU A 125 -7.18 -1.60 -14.11
N ALA A 126 -7.84 -0.49 -13.81
CA ALA A 126 -9.29 -0.38 -13.75
C ALA A 126 -10.01 -0.89 -15.02
N PRO A 127 -9.56 -0.57 -16.25
CA PRO A 127 -10.26 -1.05 -17.46
C PRO A 127 -10.38 -2.58 -17.51
N GLY A 128 -9.29 -3.30 -17.26
CA GLY A 128 -9.32 -4.77 -17.25
C GLY A 128 -10.13 -5.37 -16.09
N MET A 129 -10.13 -4.72 -14.91
CA MET A 129 -10.97 -5.13 -13.78
C MET A 129 -12.46 -4.92 -14.10
N ILE A 130 -12.82 -3.79 -14.73
CA ILE A 130 -14.19 -3.47 -15.14
C ILE A 130 -14.68 -4.46 -16.20
N GLU A 131 -13.85 -4.75 -17.21
CA GLU A 131 -14.18 -5.71 -18.27
C GLU A 131 -14.50 -7.11 -17.72
N ARG A 132 -13.76 -7.55 -16.70
CA ARG A 132 -14.01 -8.83 -16.02
C ARG A 132 -15.14 -8.78 -14.98
N GLY A 133 -15.65 -7.59 -14.66
CA GLY A 133 -16.67 -7.40 -13.63
C GLY A 133 -16.18 -7.65 -12.19
N GLU A 134 -14.87 -7.78 -11.97
CA GLU A 134 -14.29 -8.07 -10.65
C GLU A 134 -12.92 -7.41 -10.47
N GLY A 135 -12.74 -6.70 -9.35
CA GLY A 135 -11.46 -6.13 -8.94
C GLY A 135 -11.45 -5.70 -7.47
N ALA A 136 -10.27 -5.66 -6.88
CA ALA A 136 -10.06 -5.10 -5.53
C ALA A 136 -8.84 -4.18 -5.49
N ILE A 137 -9.02 -2.96 -5.02
CA ILE A 137 -7.94 -1.99 -4.79
C ILE A 137 -7.88 -1.69 -3.30
N VAL A 138 -6.69 -1.79 -2.71
CA VAL A 138 -6.44 -1.41 -1.32
C VAL A 138 -5.31 -0.37 -1.28
N ASN A 139 -5.61 0.80 -0.75
CA ASN A 139 -4.66 1.89 -0.59
C ASN A 139 -4.10 1.91 0.84
N ILE A 140 -2.77 1.93 1.00
CA ILE A 140 -2.14 2.05 2.31
C ILE A 140 -1.96 3.53 2.62
N VAL A 141 -2.88 4.06 3.41
CA VAL A 141 -2.78 5.41 4.00
C VAL A 141 -2.02 5.33 5.33
N ASP A 142 -2.16 6.26 6.22
CA ASP A 142 -1.78 6.20 7.64
C ASP A 142 -2.53 7.28 8.44
N LEU A 143 -2.25 7.42 9.71
CA LEU A 143 -2.92 8.38 10.59
C LEU A 143 -2.65 9.84 10.19
N SER A 144 -1.58 10.14 9.45
CA SER A 144 -1.30 11.49 8.97
C SER A 144 -2.34 12.03 7.97
N ALA A 145 -3.18 11.14 7.41
CA ALA A 145 -4.31 11.54 6.58
C ALA A 145 -5.36 12.38 7.34
N TRP A 146 -5.40 12.28 8.68
CA TRP A 146 -6.32 13.02 9.56
C TRP A 146 -5.59 13.87 10.60
N GLN A 147 -4.41 13.42 11.04
CA GLN A 147 -3.64 14.03 12.13
C GLN A 147 -2.32 14.57 11.58
N PRO A 148 -2.20 15.89 11.32
CA PRO A 148 -0.97 16.45 10.77
C PRO A 148 0.25 16.16 11.62
N TRP A 149 1.37 15.78 10.98
CA TRP A 149 2.63 15.52 11.65
C TRP A 149 3.63 16.63 11.34
N PRO A 150 4.27 17.24 12.38
CA PRO A 150 5.21 18.33 12.18
C PRO A 150 6.37 17.94 11.25
N GLY A 151 6.70 18.81 10.30
CA GLY A 151 7.82 18.63 9.37
C GLY A 151 7.59 17.60 8.26
N LEU A 152 6.34 17.12 8.07
CA LEU A 152 5.99 16.08 7.09
C LEU A 152 4.82 16.52 6.21
N ALA A 153 4.83 17.79 5.77
CA ALA A 153 3.71 18.39 5.04
C ALA A 153 3.34 17.61 3.76
N ALA A 154 4.32 17.25 2.92
CA ALA A 154 4.05 16.50 1.68
C ALA A 154 3.49 15.11 1.96
N HIS A 155 3.98 14.43 3.01
CA HIS A 155 3.49 13.11 3.41
C HIS A 155 2.03 13.18 3.89
N GLY A 156 1.71 14.07 4.84
CA GLY A 156 0.34 14.23 5.35
C GLY A 156 -0.66 14.61 4.26
N VAL A 157 -0.32 15.59 3.41
CA VAL A 157 -1.16 15.98 2.27
C VAL A 157 -1.31 14.82 1.28
N GLY A 158 -0.22 14.10 0.98
CA GLY A 158 -0.26 12.93 0.09
C GLY A 158 -1.17 11.82 0.62
N LYS A 159 -1.11 11.51 1.92
CA LYS A 159 -1.97 10.50 2.55
C LYS A 159 -3.44 10.94 2.64
N ALA A 160 -3.70 12.21 2.91
CA ALA A 160 -5.05 12.78 2.87
C ALA A 160 -5.64 12.73 1.44
N ALA A 161 -4.83 13.05 0.43
CA ALA A 161 -5.23 12.94 -0.97
C ALA A 161 -5.51 11.48 -1.37
N LEU A 162 -4.69 10.52 -0.92
CA LEU A 162 -4.90 9.09 -1.18
C LEU A 162 -6.18 8.57 -0.51
N LEU A 163 -6.52 9.09 0.69
CA LEU A 163 -7.79 8.80 1.36
C LEU A 163 -8.98 9.32 0.55
N ALA A 164 -8.90 10.55 0.03
CA ALA A 164 -9.93 11.12 -0.84
C ALA A 164 -10.05 10.33 -2.15
N LEU A 165 -8.92 9.97 -2.77
CA LEU A 165 -8.87 9.14 -3.99
C LEU A 165 -9.51 7.77 -3.77
N THR A 166 -9.33 7.15 -2.60
CA THR A 166 -9.98 5.88 -2.25
C THR A 166 -11.49 5.95 -2.40
N ARG A 167 -12.11 7.01 -1.87
CA ARG A 167 -13.56 7.22 -1.93
C ARG A 167 -14.03 7.53 -3.34
N GLN A 168 -13.28 8.36 -4.07
CA GLN A 168 -13.60 8.70 -5.45
C GLN A 168 -13.55 7.47 -6.36
N LEU A 169 -12.50 6.67 -6.26
CA LEU A 169 -12.38 5.42 -7.03
C LEU A 169 -13.46 4.40 -6.64
N ALA A 170 -13.84 4.31 -5.37
CA ALA A 170 -14.92 3.43 -4.93
C ALA A 170 -16.26 3.82 -5.58
N LEU A 171 -16.52 5.12 -5.73
CA LEU A 171 -17.72 5.63 -6.40
C LEU A 171 -17.70 5.35 -7.91
N GLU A 172 -16.58 5.63 -8.57
CA GLU A 172 -16.50 5.58 -10.04
C GLU A 172 -16.34 4.16 -10.60
N LEU A 173 -15.72 3.25 -9.85
CA LEU A 173 -15.43 1.91 -10.34
C LEU A 173 -16.45 0.85 -9.90
N ALA A 174 -17.43 1.24 -9.06
CA ALA A 174 -18.53 0.35 -8.70
C ALA A 174 -19.46 0.09 -9.91
N PRO A 175 -20.10 -1.08 -9.99
CA PRO A 175 -20.04 -2.19 -9.03
C PRO A 175 -18.89 -3.17 -9.27
N ALA A 176 -18.10 -3.01 -10.33
CA ALA A 176 -17.12 -4.00 -10.77
C ALA A 176 -15.88 -4.05 -9.84
N VAL A 177 -15.44 -2.90 -9.31
CA VAL A 177 -14.22 -2.83 -8.51
C VAL A 177 -14.52 -2.23 -7.14
N ARG A 178 -14.08 -2.90 -6.09
CA ARG A 178 -14.12 -2.38 -4.73
C ARG A 178 -12.81 -1.68 -4.40
N VAL A 179 -12.90 -0.51 -3.80
CA VAL A 179 -11.73 0.28 -3.42
C VAL A 179 -11.82 0.67 -1.95
N ASN A 180 -10.82 0.29 -1.16
CA ASN A 180 -10.76 0.54 0.27
C ASN A 180 -9.37 1.00 0.67
N ALA A 181 -9.21 1.41 1.92
CA ALA A 181 -7.93 1.78 2.49
C ALA A 181 -7.64 1.04 3.80
N VAL A 182 -6.36 0.88 4.11
CA VAL A 182 -5.85 0.52 5.44
C VAL A 182 -4.99 1.66 5.94
N ALA A 183 -5.17 2.04 7.20
CA ALA A 183 -4.41 3.09 7.88
C ALA A 183 -3.59 2.50 9.04
N PRO A 184 -2.33 2.12 8.80
CA PRO A 184 -1.46 1.67 9.88
C PRO A 184 -1.09 2.81 10.83
N GLY A 185 -0.96 2.46 12.11
CA GLY A 185 -0.24 3.22 13.12
C GLY A 185 1.18 2.67 13.30
N PRO A 186 1.69 2.56 14.54
CA PRO A 186 3.03 2.07 14.85
C PRO A 186 3.09 0.55 14.72
N VAL A 187 3.32 0.04 13.49
CA VAL A 187 3.37 -1.39 13.16
C VAL A 187 4.76 -1.90 12.81
N LEU A 188 5.76 -1.02 12.73
CA LEU A 188 7.12 -1.40 12.41
C LEU A 188 8.13 -0.45 13.05
N LEU A 189 8.85 -0.96 14.03
CA LEU A 189 9.91 -0.21 14.69
C LEU A 189 11.07 0.05 13.70
N PRO A 190 11.51 1.32 13.53
CA PRO A 190 12.69 1.60 12.71
C PRO A 190 13.95 0.96 13.31
N THR A 191 14.85 0.47 12.46
CA THR A 191 16.15 -0.07 12.89
C THR A 191 16.96 0.99 13.65
N GLY A 192 17.49 0.62 14.80
CA GLY A 192 18.27 1.54 15.65
C GLY A 192 17.44 2.59 16.39
N TYR A 193 16.12 2.43 16.44
CA TYR A 193 15.27 3.34 17.17
C TYR A 193 15.51 3.23 18.70
N PRO A 194 15.69 4.33 19.42
CA PRO A 194 15.97 4.29 20.86
C PRO A 194 14.84 3.60 21.63
N PRO A 195 15.14 2.67 22.57
CA PRO A 195 14.13 1.94 23.35
C PRO A 195 13.10 2.85 24.02
N GLU A 196 13.55 3.94 24.66
CA GLU A 196 12.67 4.92 25.32
C GLU A 196 11.66 5.58 24.35
N GLN A 197 12.07 5.82 23.10
CA GLN A 197 11.16 6.35 22.09
C GLN A 197 10.19 5.28 21.61
N ALA A 198 10.64 4.03 21.49
CA ALA A 198 9.79 2.91 21.16
C ALA A 198 8.69 2.70 22.20
N GLU A 199 9.04 2.71 23.48
CA GLU A 199 8.10 2.62 24.60
C GLU A 199 7.12 3.80 24.63
N ARG A 200 7.60 5.01 24.38
CA ARG A 200 6.76 6.21 24.32
C ARG A 200 5.74 6.17 23.19
N ILE A 201 6.09 5.57 22.05
CA ILE A 201 5.14 5.37 20.95
C ILE A 201 4.17 4.25 21.28
N ALA A 202 4.63 3.13 21.83
CA ALA A 202 3.76 2.04 22.29
C ALA A 202 2.70 2.56 23.29
N ALA A 203 3.11 3.41 24.24
CA ALA A 203 2.23 4.02 25.23
C ALA A 203 1.19 5.00 24.64
N ARG A 204 1.30 5.39 23.37
CA ARG A 204 0.28 6.19 22.66
C ARG A 204 -0.87 5.33 22.16
N THR A 205 -0.66 4.03 21.97
CA THR A 205 -1.72 3.11 21.56
C THR A 205 -2.55 2.67 22.78
N LEU A 206 -3.84 2.44 22.59
CA LEU A 206 -4.69 1.92 23.67
C LEU A 206 -4.30 0.47 24.05
N LEU A 207 -3.71 -0.28 23.11
CA LEU A 207 -3.22 -1.64 23.37
C LEU A 207 -1.85 -1.68 24.04
N GLY A 208 -1.17 -0.54 24.25
CA GLY A 208 0.09 -0.42 24.97
C GLY A 208 1.29 -1.09 24.27
N ARG A 209 1.20 -1.39 22.99
CA ARG A 209 2.23 -2.08 22.22
C ARG A 209 2.29 -1.64 20.76
N TRP A 210 3.40 -1.92 20.12
CA TRP A 210 3.47 -1.88 18.66
C TRP A 210 2.65 -3.03 18.06
N GLY A 211 2.04 -2.77 16.90
CA GLY A 211 1.57 -3.81 16.00
C GLY A 211 2.72 -4.38 15.17
N THR A 212 2.35 -5.18 14.16
CA THR A 212 3.28 -5.81 13.22
C THR A 212 2.87 -5.50 11.78
N PRO A 213 3.77 -5.62 10.80
CA PRO A 213 3.41 -5.56 9.39
C PRO A 213 2.36 -6.61 8.98
N GLU A 214 2.34 -7.75 9.67
CA GLU A 214 1.39 -8.83 9.48
C GLU A 214 -0.03 -8.40 9.86
N ASP A 215 -0.22 -7.61 10.93
CA ASP A 215 -1.53 -7.05 11.30
C ASP A 215 -2.12 -6.22 10.14
N VAL A 216 -1.26 -5.49 9.40
CA VAL A 216 -1.67 -4.73 8.22
C VAL A 216 -2.01 -5.66 7.04
N ALA A 217 -1.21 -6.70 6.83
CA ALA A 217 -1.44 -7.68 5.77
C ALA A 217 -2.78 -8.43 5.97
N GLU A 218 -3.14 -8.76 7.21
CA GLU A 218 -4.43 -9.36 7.55
C GLU A 218 -5.60 -8.43 7.23
N ALA A 219 -5.49 -7.14 7.55
CA ALA A 219 -6.51 -6.15 7.20
C ALA A 219 -6.68 -6.00 5.67
N VAL A 220 -5.56 -6.00 4.92
CA VAL A 220 -5.60 -6.00 3.45
C VAL A 220 -6.30 -7.25 2.94
N LEU A 221 -5.93 -8.43 3.43
CA LEU A 221 -6.54 -9.70 3.03
C LEU A 221 -8.03 -9.76 3.35
N PHE A 222 -8.44 -9.25 4.52
CA PHE A 222 -9.85 -9.10 4.90
C PHE A 222 -10.61 -8.23 3.88
N LEU A 223 -10.09 -7.07 3.50
CA LEU A 223 -10.72 -6.19 2.51
C LEU A 223 -10.77 -6.80 1.11
N VAL A 224 -9.76 -7.58 0.71
CA VAL A 224 -9.77 -8.33 -0.56
C VAL A 224 -10.88 -9.37 -0.55
N ARG A 225 -11.03 -10.13 0.54
CA ARG A 225 -12.04 -11.19 0.67
C ARG A 225 -13.47 -10.68 0.82
N SER A 226 -13.65 -9.53 1.48
CA SER A 226 -14.97 -8.97 1.75
C SER A 226 -15.59 -8.40 0.48
N ASN A 227 -16.72 -8.94 0.05
CA ASN A 227 -17.37 -8.58 -1.23
C ASN A 227 -18.45 -7.49 -1.10
N TYR A 228 -18.74 -7.02 0.12
CA TYR A 228 -19.74 -5.97 0.40
C TYR A 228 -19.17 -4.76 1.13
N ILE A 229 -17.85 -4.55 0.99
CA ILE A 229 -17.14 -3.41 1.60
C ILE A 229 -16.42 -2.64 0.49
N THR A 230 -16.78 -1.36 0.32
CA THR A 230 -16.10 -0.40 -0.59
C THR A 230 -16.17 1.01 -0.01
N GLY A 231 -15.19 1.86 -0.32
CA GLY A 231 -15.09 3.25 0.13
C GLY A 231 -14.70 3.43 1.61
N THR A 232 -14.36 2.35 2.33
CA THR A 232 -14.02 2.40 3.75
C THR A 232 -12.51 2.48 4.00
N THR A 233 -12.17 2.81 5.24
CA THR A 233 -10.80 2.75 5.76
C THR A 233 -10.80 1.97 7.06
N ILE A 234 -9.94 0.96 7.16
CA ILE A 234 -9.68 0.23 8.40
C ILE A 234 -8.40 0.78 9.03
N THR A 235 -8.49 1.25 10.28
CA THR A 235 -7.32 1.62 11.07
C THR A 235 -6.73 0.37 11.74
N VAL A 236 -5.40 0.22 11.61
CA VAL A 236 -4.61 -0.86 12.24
C VAL A 236 -3.53 -0.20 13.07
N ASP A 237 -3.92 0.37 14.20
CA ASP A 237 -3.10 1.32 14.97
C ASP A 237 -3.13 1.10 16.49
N GLY A 238 -3.71 0.01 16.95
CA GLY A 238 -3.85 -0.26 18.37
C GLY A 238 -4.71 0.77 19.12
N GLY A 239 -5.54 1.53 18.40
CA GLY A 239 -6.40 2.57 18.96
C GLY A 239 -5.70 3.93 19.14
N GLU A 240 -4.52 4.16 18.54
CA GLU A 240 -3.80 5.44 18.66
C GLU A 240 -4.65 6.64 18.19
N HIS A 241 -5.46 6.46 17.14
CA HIS A 241 -6.29 7.55 16.59
C HIS A 241 -7.44 8.00 17.50
N ILE A 242 -7.85 7.18 18.44
CA ILE A 242 -8.93 7.52 19.40
C ILE A 242 -8.41 8.46 20.50
N GLY A 243 -7.11 8.43 20.76
CA GLY A 243 -6.47 9.22 21.82
C GLY A 243 -6.05 8.40 23.04
N ARG A 244 -5.51 9.10 24.02
CA ARG A 244 -5.00 8.48 25.27
C ARG A 244 -6.11 8.35 26.30
N ARG A 245 -5.98 7.33 27.14
CA ARG A 245 -6.70 7.28 28.44
C ARG A 245 -6.09 8.26 29.43
#